data_4b6f1a53df03b17f2d78eb529249c6ca
#
_entry.id   4b6f1a53df03b17f2d78eb529249c6ca
#
_cell.length_a   1.000
_cell.length_b   1.000
_cell.length_c   1.000
_cell.angle_alpha   90.00
_cell.angle_beta   90.00
_cell.angle_gamma   90.00
#
_symmetry.space_group_name_H-M   'P 1'
#
loop_
_entity.id
_entity.type
_entity.pdbx_description
1 polymer ?
#
loop_
_entity_poly.entity_id
_entity_poly.type
_entity_poly.pdbx_seq_one_letter_code
_entity_poly.pdbx_strand_id
1 'polypeptide(L)'
;MKRVGYWMSQKKNKRLNLEDHKETFRNCGIDLIQIDIDQPLVEQGPFNLILHKCTGLMVAAKDGDLTAEDQINNIKGYIEKNPDCILVDKFEHINHLLDRNHQYQLLLQCHLLDSDSPVFTPTFVNLTTADVQSNIHKLREANVTYPFVCKPIVAHGKKESHQMSIIFDEYGLTDVQPPCVAQSFINHNAVLYKVFAIGDRQFIVERPSIKNLSPRGRLILVNSGSASRSIMLFLISFK
;
A
#
# COMPACT_ATOMS: atom_id res chain seq x y z
N MET A 1 -5.93 -32.25 -7.07
CA MET A 1 -5.17 -31.03 -7.37
C MET A 1 -6.02 -29.83 -7.01
N LYS A 2 -5.47 -28.82 -6.29
CA LYS A 2 -6.21 -27.58 -5.95
C LYS A 2 -6.15 -26.62 -7.12
N ARG A 3 -7.29 -26.09 -7.56
CA ARG A 3 -7.33 -25.10 -8.64
C ARG A 3 -7.25 -23.70 -8.06
N VAL A 4 -6.24 -22.94 -8.49
CA VAL A 4 -5.99 -21.56 -8.05
C VAL A 4 -6.12 -20.63 -9.25
N GLY A 5 -7.18 -19.81 -9.23
CA GLY A 5 -7.34 -18.73 -10.20
C GLY A 5 -6.46 -17.54 -9.80
N TYR A 6 -5.82 -16.89 -10.76
CA TYR A 6 -5.10 -15.65 -10.44
C TYR A 6 -5.39 -14.54 -11.45
N TRP A 7 -5.46 -13.33 -10.93
CA TRP A 7 -5.55 -12.12 -11.75
C TRP A 7 -4.66 -11.01 -11.22
N MET A 8 -3.96 -10.38 -12.15
CA MET A 8 -3.22 -9.14 -11.89
C MET A 8 -3.01 -8.37 -13.17
N SER A 9 -2.76 -7.05 -13.07
CA SER A 9 -2.50 -6.23 -14.25
C SER A 9 -1.35 -6.78 -15.10
N GLN A 10 -1.39 -6.56 -16.42
CA GLN A 10 -0.36 -7.03 -17.35
C GLN A 10 1.07 -6.70 -16.90
N LYS A 11 1.28 -5.46 -16.39
CA LYS A 11 2.59 -5.02 -15.87
C LYS A 11 3.05 -5.87 -14.67
N LYS A 12 2.15 -6.31 -13.82
CA LYS A 12 2.49 -7.16 -12.67
C LYS A 12 2.66 -8.60 -13.09
N ASN A 13 1.81 -9.07 -13.99
CA ASN A 13 1.91 -10.42 -14.53
C ASN A 13 3.28 -10.65 -15.19
N LYS A 14 3.72 -9.73 -16.07
CA LYS A 14 5.07 -9.78 -16.68
C LYS A 14 6.21 -9.78 -15.67
N ARG A 15 6.01 -9.28 -14.44
CA ARG A 15 7.06 -9.19 -13.41
C ARG A 15 7.11 -10.42 -12.52
N LEU A 16 5.96 -10.96 -12.17
CA LEU A 16 5.86 -12.17 -11.35
C LEU A 16 6.02 -13.44 -12.18
N ASN A 17 5.64 -13.35 -13.46
CA ASN A 17 5.76 -14.40 -14.45
C ASN A 17 5.33 -15.78 -13.94
N LEU A 18 4.12 -15.80 -13.35
CA LEU A 18 3.57 -17.02 -12.72
C LEU A 18 3.42 -18.17 -13.72
N GLU A 19 3.25 -17.85 -15.01
CA GLU A 19 3.16 -18.85 -16.08
C GLU A 19 4.40 -19.74 -16.15
N ASP A 20 5.60 -19.16 -16.04
CA ASP A 20 6.87 -19.90 -16.10
C ASP A 20 7.06 -20.84 -14.91
N HIS A 21 6.25 -20.65 -13.85
CA HIS A 21 6.31 -21.46 -12.64
C HIS A 21 5.18 -22.50 -12.54
N LYS A 22 4.33 -22.64 -13.57
CA LYS A 22 3.17 -23.57 -13.54
C LYS A 22 3.57 -25.00 -13.20
N GLU A 23 4.69 -25.48 -13.71
CA GLU A 23 5.15 -26.84 -13.42
C GLU A 23 5.52 -27.00 -11.94
N THR A 24 6.18 -25.98 -11.36
CA THR A 24 6.49 -25.96 -9.92
C THR A 24 5.21 -26.02 -9.09
N PHE A 25 4.18 -25.26 -9.46
CA PHE A 25 2.88 -25.31 -8.80
C PHE A 25 2.21 -26.69 -8.92
N ARG A 26 2.25 -27.30 -10.11
CA ARG A 26 1.70 -28.65 -10.35
C ARG A 26 2.38 -29.71 -9.47
N ASN A 27 3.70 -29.63 -9.34
CA ASN A 27 4.47 -30.52 -8.46
C ASN A 27 4.09 -30.35 -6.99
N CYS A 28 3.52 -29.20 -6.61
CA CYS A 28 2.94 -28.94 -5.28
C CYS A 28 1.44 -29.27 -5.20
N GLY A 29 0.86 -29.91 -6.22
CA GLY A 29 -0.56 -30.25 -6.24
C GLY A 29 -1.50 -29.08 -6.57
N ILE A 30 -0.98 -28.03 -7.18
CA ILE A 30 -1.73 -26.81 -7.54
C ILE A 30 -1.83 -26.67 -9.07
N ASP A 31 -3.05 -26.52 -9.57
CA ASP A 31 -3.33 -26.13 -10.94
C ASP A 31 -3.57 -24.61 -10.98
N LEU A 32 -2.62 -23.87 -11.56
CA LEU A 32 -2.62 -22.42 -11.59
C LEU A 32 -3.23 -21.93 -12.90
N ILE A 33 -4.30 -21.13 -12.82
CA ILE A 33 -5.12 -20.68 -13.95
C ILE A 33 -5.17 -19.16 -13.96
N GLN A 34 -4.73 -18.55 -15.05
CA GLN A 34 -4.96 -17.12 -15.24
C GLN A 34 -6.43 -16.90 -15.57
N ILE A 35 -7.13 -16.12 -14.74
CA ILE A 35 -8.54 -15.82 -14.96
C ILE A 35 -8.72 -14.59 -15.83
N ASP A 36 -9.75 -14.62 -16.65
CA ASP A 36 -10.25 -13.47 -17.40
C ASP A 36 -11.43 -12.85 -16.64
N ILE A 37 -11.19 -11.67 -16.05
CA ILE A 37 -12.22 -10.99 -15.24
C ILE A 37 -13.28 -10.26 -16.10
N ASP A 38 -13.09 -10.19 -17.42
CA ASP A 38 -14.08 -9.66 -18.37
C ASP A 38 -15.09 -10.74 -18.76
N GLN A 39 -14.83 -12.00 -18.41
CA GLN A 39 -15.72 -13.14 -18.65
C GLN A 39 -16.26 -13.71 -17.33
N PRO A 40 -17.45 -14.34 -17.32
CA PRO A 40 -18.00 -14.92 -16.11
C PRO A 40 -17.07 -15.92 -15.45
N LEU A 41 -16.72 -15.72 -14.17
CA LEU A 41 -15.80 -16.61 -13.45
C LEU A 41 -16.40 -17.99 -13.23
N VAL A 42 -17.71 -18.13 -13.23
CA VAL A 42 -18.41 -19.42 -13.07
C VAL A 42 -18.06 -20.38 -14.22
N GLU A 43 -17.81 -19.88 -15.41
CA GLU A 43 -17.45 -20.68 -16.58
C GLU A 43 -15.97 -21.12 -16.56
N GLN A 44 -15.13 -20.42 -15.78
CA GLN A 44 -13.70 -20.67 -15.67
C GLN A 44 -13.35 -21.56 -14.47
N GLY A 45 -14.26 -21.64 -13.49
CA GLY A 45 -14.13 -22.41 -12.26
C GLY A 45 -14.31 -23.93 -12.44
N PRO A 46 -14.48 -24.69 -11.34
CA PRO A 46 -14.45 -24.17 -9.96
C PRO A 46 -13.04 -23.87 -9.46
N PHE A 47 -12.90 -22.86 -8.58
CA PHE A 47 -11.65 -22.50 -7.94
C PHE A 47 -11.69 -22.81 -6.43
N ASN A 48 -10.58 -23.29 -5.89
CA ASN A 48 -10.37 -23.42 -4.45
C ASN A 48 -9.86 -22.12 -3.82
N LEU A 49 -9.14 -21.32 -4.62
CA LEU A 49 -8.59 -20.04 -4.21
C LEU A 49 -8.51 -19.09 -5.42
N ILE A 50 -8.79 -17.84 -5.19
CA ILE A 50 -8.51 -16.75 -6.13
C ILE A 50 -7.46 -15.81 -5.53
N LEU A 51 -6.31 -15.70 -6.23
CA LEU A 51 -5.24 -14.76 -5.91
C LEU A 51 -5.34 -13.56 -6.84
N HIS A 52 -5.51 -12.36 -6.28
CA HIS A 52 -5.67 -11.19 -7.12
C HIS A 52 -4.83 -9.98 -6.70
N LYS A 53 -4.66 -9.04 -7.61
CA LYS A 53 -4.06 -7.72 -7.35
C LYS A 53 -4.92 -6.62 -7.95
N CYS A 54 -6.19 -6.57 -7.53
CA CYS A 54 -7.20 -5.64 -8.03
C CYS A 54 -7.13 -4.23 -7.44
N THR A 55 -6.09 -3.88 -6.67
CA THR A 55 -5.96 -2.56 -6.02
C THR A 55 -6.20 -1.39 -6.99
N GLY A 56 -5.68 -1.47 -8.23
CA GLY A 56 -5.89 -0.44 -9.25
C GLY A 56 -7.34 -0.36 -9.71
N LEU A 57 -8.00 -1.51 -9.91
CA LEU A 57 -9.42 -1.57 -10.28
C LEU A 57 -10.32 -0.99 -9.19
N MET A 58 -10.01 -1.30 -7.91
CA MET A 58 -10.78 -0.77 -6.78
C MET A 58 -10.71 0.75 -6.71
N VAL A 59 -9.57 1.35 -7.04
CA VAL A 59 -9.43 2.81 -7.10
C VAL A 59 -10.18 3.36 -8.32
N ALA A 60 -10.03 2.75 -9.49
CA ALA A 60 -10.74 3.17 -10.70
C ALA A 60 -12.27 3.11 -10.53
N ALA A 61 -12.79 2.03 -9.94
CA ALA A 61 -14.21 1.89 -9.63
C ALA A 61 -14.71 2.97 -8.66
N LYS A 62 -13.93 3.32 -7.63
CA LYS A 62 -14.25 4.45 -6.74
C LYS A 62 -14.25 5.81 -7.45
N ASP A 63 -13.47 5.94 -8.50
CA ASP A 63 -13.43 7.15 -9.33
C ASP A 63 -14.53 7.14 -10.42
N GLY A 64 -15.40 6.11 -10.45
CA GLY A 64 -16.56 6.02 -11.36
C GLY A 64 -16.32 5.21 -12.64
N ASP A 65 -15.24 4.45 -12.74
CA ASP A 65 -15.00 3.51 -13.85
C ASP A 65 -15.92 2.29 -13.70
N LEU A 66 -16.99 2.26 -14.49
CA LEU A 66 -18.00 1.20 -14.49
C LEU A 66 -17.40 -0.15 -14.92
N THR A 67 -16.46 -0.17 -15.85
CA THR A 67 -15.80 -1.40 -16.28
C THR A 67 -15.01 -2.03 -15.13
N ALA A 68 -14.27 -1.21 -14.40
CA ALA A 68 -13.54 -1.68 -13.23
C ALA A 68 -14.48 -2.16 -12.12
N GLU A 69 -15.64 -1.51 -11.96
CA GLU A 69 -16.67 -1.93 -11.02
C GLU A 69 -17.24 -3.30 -11.40
N ASP A 70 -17.61 -3.50 -12.67
CA ASP A 70 -18.14 -4.76 -13.19
C ASP A 70 -17.14 -5.91 -13.01
N GLN A 71 -15.85 -5.67 -13.29
CA GLN A 71 -14.78 -6.63 -13.09
C GLN A 71 -14.66 -7.06 -11.63
N ILE A 72 -14.73 -6.11 -10.69
CA ILE A 72 -14.71 -6.40 -9.25
C ILE A 72 -15.96 -7.17 -8.83
N ASN A 73 -17.12 -6.78 -9.33
CA ASN A 73 -18.39 -7.42 -9.02
C ASN A 73 -18.46 -8.85 -9.58
N ASN A 74 -17.82 -9.14 -10.72
CA ASN A 74 -17.68 -10.49 -11.24
C ASN A 74 -16.94 -11.40 -10.24
N ILE A 75 -15.81 -10.93 -9.66
CA ILE A 75 -15.08 -11.70 -8.64
C ILE A 75 -15.92 -11.85 -7.36
N LYS A 76 -16.54 -10.76 -6.88
CA LYS A 76 -17.37 -10.79 -5.68
C LYS A 76 -18.54 -11.77 -5.81
N GLY A 77 -19.27 -11.67 -6.92
CA GLY A 77 -20.42 -12.54 -7.18
C GLY A 77 -20.03 -14.02 -7.32
N TYR A 78 -18.80 -14.30 -7.79
CA TYR A 78 -18.28 -15.67 -7.78
C TYR A 78 -18.03 -16.16 -6.34
N ILE A 79 -17.37 -15.35 -5.49
CA ILE A 79 -17.08 -15.70 -4.09
C ILE A 79 -18.38 -15.90 -3.28
N GLU A 80 -19.37 -15.03 -3.47
CA GLU A 80 -20.67 -15.14 -2.81
C GLU A 80 -21.37 -16.48 -3.10
N LYS A 81 -21.28 -16.94 -4.36
CA LYS A 81 -21.86 -18.22 -4.79
C LYS A 81 -20.98 -19.43 -4.44
N ASN A 82 -19.72 -19.21 -4.10
CA ASN A 82 -18.76 -20.27 -3.79
C ASN A 82 -18.02 -19.95 -2.46
N PRO A 83 -18.70 -20.06 -1.30
CA PRO A 83 -18.16 -19.62 -0.01
C PRO A 83 -16.92 -20.40 0.44
N ASP A 84 -16.71 -21.59 -0.09
CA ASP A 84 -15.50 -22.41 0.16
C ASP A 84 -14.28 -21.94 -0.64
N CYS A 85 -14.46 -21.04 -1.60
CA CYS A 85 -13.38 -20.46 -2.38
C CYS A 85 -12.69 -19.35 -1.59
N ILE A 86 -11.40 -19.50 -1.33
CA ILE A 86 -10.61 -18.52 -0.58
C ILE A 86 -10.22 -17.38 -1.48
N LEU A 87 -10.52 -16.13 -1.08
CA LEU A 87 -10.07 -14.92 -1.77
C LEU A 87 -8.85 -14.31 -1.07
N VAL A 88 -7.75 -14.12 -1.80
CA VAL A 88 -6.49 -13.55 -1.27
C VAL A 88 -6.11 -12.28 -2.08
N ASP A 89 -6.11 -11.09 -1.45
CA ASP A 89 -6.67 -10.73 -0.14
C ASP A 89 -8.15 -10.34 -0.29
N LYS A 90 -8.94 -10.37 0.81
CA LYS A 90 -10.34 -9.92 0.77
C LYS A 90 -10.44 -8.45 0.40
N PHE A 91 -11.43 -8.08 -0.41
CA PHE A 91 -11.61 -6.70 -0.89
C PHE A 91 -11.80 -5.68 0.24
N GLU A 92 -12.52 -6.05 1.31
CA GLU A 92 -12.68 -5.20 2.48
C GLU A 92 -11.35 -4.85 3.13
N HIS A 93 -10.44 -5.83 3.28
CA HIS A 93 -9.11 -5.61 3.86
C HIS A 93 -8.25 -4.71 2.96
N ILE A 94 -8.29 -4.94 1.64
CA ILE A 94 -7.59 -4.07 0.69
C ILE A 94 -8.16 -2.64 0.75
N ASN A 95 -9.48 -2.51 0.87
CA ASN A 95 -10.14 -1.21 0.93
C ASN A 95 -9.64 -0.34 2.08
N HIS A 96 -9.41 -0.94 3.25
CA HIS A 96 -8.79 -0.27 4.40
C HIS A 96 -7.38 0.26 4.09
N LEU A 97 -6.66 -0.40 3.18
CA LEU A 97 -5.31 -0.01 2.81
C LEU A 97 -5.22 0.98 1.64
N LEU A 98 -6.35 1.39 1.06
CA LEU A 98 -6.37 2.42 0.01
C LEU A 98 -6.22 3.83 0.56
N ASP A 99 -6.64 4.06 1.80
CA ASP A 99 -6.49 5.32 2.52
C ASP A 99 -5.26 5.28 3.42
N ARG A 100 -4.37 6.26 3.23
CA ARG A 100 -3.11 6.31 3.96
C ARG A 100 -3.29 6.62 5.45
N ASN A 101 -4.22 7.50 5.78
CA ASN A 101 -4.51 7.79 7.19
C ASN A 101 -5.03 6.54 7.90
N HIS A 102 -5.92 5.80 7.23
CA HIS A 102 -6.43 4.54 7.79
C HIS A 102 -5.33 3.49 8.01
N GLN A 103 -4.36 3.38 7.08
CA GLN A 103 -3.18 2.52 7.28
C GLN A 103 -2.43 2.87 8.57
N TYR A 104 -2.21 4.16 8.84
CA TYR A 104 -1.50 4.59 10.04
C TYR A 104 -2.31 4.35 11.32
N GLN A 105 -3.63 4.51 11.26
CA GLN A 105 -4.51 4.19 12.39
C GLN A 105 -4.46 2.69 12.73
N LEU A 106 -4.46 1.82 11.72
CA LEU A 106 -4.30 0.37 11.92
C LEU A 106 -2.95 0.03 12.57
N LEU A 107 -1.87 0.69 12.15
CA LEU A 107 -0.54 0.48 12.74
C LEU A 107 -0.50 0.91 14.22
N LEU A 108 -1.15 2.03 14.57
CA LEU A 108 -1.27 2.44 15.97
C LEU A 108 -2.04 1.40 16.80
N GLN A 109 -3.11 0.85 16.26
CA GLN A 109 -3.86 -0.21 16.93
C GLN A 109 -2.99 -1.45 17.18
N CYS A 110 -2.19 -1.86 16.20
CA CYS A 110 -1.24 -2.97 16.36
C CYS A 110 -0.23 -2.69 17.48
N HIS A 111 0.30 -1.47 17.55
CA HIS A 111 1.26 -1.08 18.60
C HIS A 111 0.62 -1.06 20.00
N LEU A 112 -0.63 -0.65 20.11
CA LEU A 112 -1.37 -0.68 21.37
C LEU A 112 -1.63 -2.11 21.90
N LEU A 113 -1.65 -3.09 21.00
CA LEU A 113 -1.82 -4.51 21.37
C LEU A 113 -0.51 -5.15 21.85
N ASP A 114 0.64 -4.57 21.50
CA ASP A 114 1.97 -5.03 21.91
C ASP A 114 2.86 -3.83 22.23
N SER A 115 2.68 -3.30 23.44
CA SER A 115 3.40 -2.12 23.93
C SER A 115 4.91 -2.36 24.13
N ASP A 116 5.31 -3.62 24.29
CA ASP A 116 6.72 -4.01 24.50
C ASP A 116 7.46 -4.22 23.18
N SER A 117 6.76 -4.11 22.04
CA SER A 117 7.36 -4.21 20.71
C SER A 117 8.41 -3.11 20.51
N PRO A 118 9.61 -3.43 20.02
CA PRO A 118 10.61 -2.45 19.62
C PRO A 118 10.22 -1.68 18.34
N VAL A 119 9.10 -2.07 17.71
CA VAL A 119 8.55 -1.45 16.51
C VAL A 119 7.63 -0.31 16.89
N PHE A 120 7.80 0.85 16.28
CA PHE A 120 6.93 2.00 16.51
C PHE A 120 6.50 2.66 15.20
N THR A 121 5.34 3.28 15.23
CA THR A 121 4.86 4.14 14.14
C THR A 121 5.34 5.57 14.40
N PRO A 122 6.04 6.22 13.46
CA PRO A 122 6.39 7.63 13.60
C PRO A 122 5.15 8.50 13.82
N THR A 123 5.29 9.59 14.57
CA THR A 123 4.19 10.54 14.78
C THR A 123 3.66 11.06 13.45
N PHE A 124 2.36 11.16 13.33
CA PHE A 124 1.70 11.62 12.09
C PHE A 124 0.41 12.37 12.39
N VAL A 125 -0.03 13.16 11.42
CA VAL A 125 -1.31 13.87 11.45
C VAL A 125 -1.89 14.01 10.05
N ASN A 126 -3.21 14.04 9.96
CA ASN A 126 -3.93 14.27 8.72
C ASN A 126 -4.15 15.77 8.48
N LEU A 127 -3.55 16.31 7.42
CA LEU A 127 -3.74 17.67 6.97
C LEU A 127 -4.83 17.71 5.90
N THR A 128 -5.93 18.38 6.21
CA THR A 128 -7.15 18.41 5.38
C THR A 128 -7.41 19.76 4.70
N THR A 129 -6.66 20.79 5.08
CA THR A 129 -6.79 22.17 4.57
C THR A 129 -5.45 22.72 4.11
N ALA A 130 -5.48 23.68 3.20
CA ALA A 130 -4.30 24.45 2.80
C ALA A 130 -3.96 25.60 3.76
N ASP A 131 -4.78 25.84 4.79
CA ASP A 131 -4.52 26.88 5.78
C ASP A 131 -3.29 26.55 6.62
N VAL A 132 -2.26 27.38 6.46
CA VAL A 132 -0.94 27.17 7.08
C VAL A 132 -1.02 27.20 8.61
N GLN A 133 -1.81 28.13 9.19
CA GLN A 133 -1.89 28.28 10.63
C GLN A 133 -2.62 27.08 11.28
N SER A 134 -3.69 26.61 10.66
CA SER A 134 -4.37 25.39 11.07
C SER A 134 -3.42 24.18 10.99
N ASN A 135 -2.61 24.08 9.95
CA ASN A 135 -1.65 22.99 9.79
C ASN A 135 -0.54 23.04 10.85
N ILE A 136 0.00 24.24 11.17
CA ILE A 136 0.98 24.42 12.26
C ILE A 136 0.41 23.93 13.58
N HIS A 137 -0.83 24.29 13.89
CA HIS A 137 -1.49 23.88 15.13
C HIS A 137 -1.60 22.34 15.21
N LYS A 138 -2.12 21.72 14.14
CA LYS A 138 -2.26 20.25 14.05
C LYS A 138 -0.94 19.51 14.18
N LEU A 139 0.13 20.01 13.53
CA LEU A 139 1.47 19.41 13.60
C LEU A 139 2.01 19.45 15.03
N ARG A 140 1.84 20.58 15.73
CA ARG A 140 2.26 20.75 17.14
C ARG A 140 1.49 19.82 18.09
N GLU A 141 0.17 19.77 17.95
CA GLU A 141 -0.68 18.87 18.76
C GLU A 141 -0.30 17.39 18.59
N ALA A 142 0.03 16.99 17.35
CA ALA A 142 0.42 15.61 17.03
C ALA A 142 1.91 15.32 17.28
N ASN A 143 2.70 16.28 17.77
CA ASN A 143 4.16 16.16 17.95
C ASN A 143 4.89 15.75 16.66
N VAL A 144 4.41 16.21 15.50
CA VAL A 144 5.11 16.02 14.24
C VAL A 144 6.17 17.10 14.09
N THR A 145 7.43 16.67 14.04
CA THR A 145 8.60 17.56 14.01
C THR A 145 9.20 17.67 12.61
N TYR A 146 9.84 18.83 12.34
CA TYR A 146 10.60 19.03 11.10
C TYR A 146 11.96 18.27 11.14
N PRO A 147 12.43 17.74 10.00
CA PRO A 147 11.67 17.60 8.77
C PRO A 147 10.60 16.53 8.88
N PHE A 148 9.52 16.68 8.11
CA PHE A 148 8.48 15.67 8.00
C PHE A 148 8.11 15.40 6.53
N VAL A 149 7.46 14.27 6.28
CA VAL A 149 7.05 13.84 4.94
C VAL A 149 5.55 14.03 4.80
N CYS A 150 5.14 14.77 3.78
CA CYS A 150 3.75 14.79 3.32
C CYS A 150 3.52 13.70 2.29
N LYS A 151 2.52 12.89 2.50
CA LYS A 151 2.11 11.79 1.62
C LYS A 151 0.64 11.97 1.25
N PRO A 152 0.26 11.91 -0.04
CA PRO A 152 -1.14 11.98 -0.44
C PRO A 152 -2.00 10.98 0.31
N ILE A 153 -3.25 11.34 0.61
CA ILE A 153 -4.17 10.46 1.35
C ILE A 153 -4.45 9.16 0.57
N VAL A 154 -4.54 9.23 -0.74
CA VAL A 154 -4.69 8.05 -1.60
C VAL A 154 -3.36 7.29 -1.65
N ALA A 155 -3.33 6.09 -1.07
CA ALA A 155 -2.10 5.32 -0.92
C ALA A 155 -1.68 4.58 -2.19
N HIS A 156 -2.62 4.19 -3.04
CA HIS A 156 -2.40 3.32 -4.20
C HIS A 156 -3.30 3.69 -5.39
N GLY A 157 -2.94 3.18 -6.58
CA GLY A 157 -3.78 3.20 -7.77
C GLY A 157 -3.66 4.44 -8.64
N LYS A 158 -3.20 5.57 -8.11
CA LYS A 158 -3.00 6.82 -8.86
C LYS A 158 -1.52 7.18 -8.97
N LYS A 159 -1.17 7.94 -10.01
CA LYS A 159 0.20 8.44 -10.20
C LYS A 159 0.60 9.39 -9.06
N GLU A 160 -0.33 10.20 -8.62
CA GLU A 160 -0.17 11.19 -7.56
C GLU A 160 0.12 10.54 -6.20
N SER A 161 -0.35 9.31 -5.95
CA SER A 161 -0.08 8.58 -4.70
C SER A 161 1.41 8.36 -4.42
N HIS A 162 2.25 8.56 -5.44
CA HIS A 162 3.71 8.45 -5.36
C HIS A 162 4.43 9.79 -5.25
N GLN A 163 3.70 10.91 -5.33
CA GLN A 163 4.25 12.24 -5.15
C GLN A 163 4.26 12.57 -3.66
N MET A 164 5.45 12.67 -3.10
CA MET A 164 5.66 12.99 -1.69
C MET A 164 6.54 14.23 -1.60
N SER A 165 6.33 15.03 -0.57
CA SER A 165 7.16 16.19 -0.27
C SER A 165 7.79 16.05 1.11
N ILE A 166 9.00 16.55 1.26
CA ILE A 166 9.68 16.68 2.54
C ILE A 166 9.71 18.14 2.92
N ILE A 167 9.13 18.46 4.06
CA ILE A 167 8.97 19.80 4.58
C ILE A 167 9.99 20.01 5.70
N PHE A 168 10.84 21.01 5.58
CA PHE A 168 11.94 21.27 6.50
C PHE A 168 11.65 22.35 7.54
N ASP A 169 10.69 23.23 7.24
CA ASP A 169 10.33 24.38 8.09
C ASP A 169 8.90 24.84 7.81
N GLU A 170 8.46 25.88 8.51
CA GLU A 170 7.10 26.44 8.36
C GLU A 170 6.88 27.08 6.97
N TYR A 171 7.91 27.59 6.30
CA TYR A 171 7.77 28.17 4.97
C TYR A 171 7.36 27.12 3.93
N GLY A 172 7.86 25.90 4.06
CA GLY A 172 7.50 24.78 3.20
C GLY A 172 6.05 24.32 3.33
N LEU A 173 5.30 24.77 4.34
CA LEU A 173 3.88 24.44 4.50
C LEU A 173 2.99 25.02 3.40
N THR A 174 3.42 26.07 2.73
CA THR A 174 2.71 26.65 1.56
C THR A 174 2.66 25.69 0.38
N ASP A 175 3.59 24.73 0.30
CA ASP A 175 3.70 23.76 -0.78
C ASP A 175 2.96 22.44 -0.48
N VAL A 176 2.39 22.32 0.72
CA VAL A 176 1.62 21.14 1.11
C VAL A 176 0.32 21.08 0.33
N GLN A 177 0.02 19.92 -0.24
CA GLN A 177 -1.19 19.68 -1.01
C GLN A 177 -2.14 18.72 -0.25
N PRO A 178 -3.08 19.26 0.52
CA PRO A 178 -4.10 18.46 1.19
C PRO A 178 -5.13 17.87 0.21
N PRO A 179 -5.78 16.75 0.56
CA PRO A 179 -5.60 16.00 1.79
C PRO A 179 -4.35 15.11 1.76
N CYS A 180 -3.57 15.18 2.83
CA CYS A 180 -2.34 14.40 2.96
C CYS A 180 -2.08 13.98 4.41
N VAL A 181 -1.22 12.99 4.60
CA VAL A 181 -0.68 12.62 5.91
C VAL A 181 0.71 13.22 6.05
N ALA A 182 0.89 14.08 7.04
CA ALA A 182 2.19 14.55 7.49
C ALA A 182 2.75 13.58 8.54
N GLN A 183 3.97 13.08 8.33
CA GLN A 183 4.64 12.12 9.19
C GLN A 183 6.06 12.58 9.50
N SER A 184 6.46 12.57 10.76
CA SER A 184 7.85 12.86 11.17
C SER A 184 8.83 12.01 10.38
N PHE A 185 9.89 12.63 9.85
CA PHE A 185 10.94 11.90 9.15
C PHE A 185 11.88 11.26 10.15
N ILE A 186 12.04 9.96 10.04
CA ILE A 186 12.99 9.21 10.86
C ILE A 186 14.26 8.94 10.05
N ASN A 187 15.40 9.39 10.56
CA ASN A 187 16.71 9.10 9.97
C ASN A 187 16.99 7.59 10.07
N HIS A 188 17.40 6.99 8.95
CA HIS A 188 17.54 5.55 8.79
C HIS A 188 18.79 5.15 8.01
N ASN A 189 19.81 6.02 7.99
CA ASN A 189 21.14 5.78 7.38
C ASN A 189 21.08 5.30 5.92
N ALA A 190 20.11 5.82 5.14
CA ALA A 190 19.86 5.47 3.74
C ALA A 190 19.50 3.99 3.52
N VAL A 191 19.06 3.28 4.53
CA VAL A 191 18.66 1.87 4.47
C VAL A 191 17.22 1.70 4.91
N LEU A 192 16.44 0.93 4.12
CA LEU A 192 15.08 0.52 4.43
C LEU A 192 15.00 -1.00 4.41
N TYR A 193 14.28 -1.56 5.35
CA TYR A 193 13.94 -2.98 5.36
C TYR A 193 12.49 -3.17 4.89
N LYS A 194 12.30 -3.96 3.85
CA LYS A 194 10.97 -4.33 3.37
C LYS A 194 10.66 -5.76 3.79
N VAL A 195 9.64 -5.90 4.60
CA VAL A 195 9.15 -7.21 5.05
C VAL A 195 8.01 -7.66 4.14
N PHE A 196 8.12 -8.86 3.59
CA PHE A 196 7.06 -9.57 2.89
C PHE A 196 6.56 -10.69 3.81
N ALA A 197 5.32 -10.60 4.23
CA ALA A 197 4.65 -11.64 5.00
C ALA A 197 3.73 -12.46 4.08
N ILE A 198 3.88 -13.78 4.07
CA ILE A 198 3.09 -14.70 3.28
C ILE A 198 2.71 -15.87 4.18
N GLY A 199 1.48 -15.87 4.69
CA GLY A 199 1.06 -16.77 5.75
C GLY A 199 1.93 -16.57 7.01
N ASP A 200 2.54 -17.63 7.47
CA ASP A 200 3.45 -17.69 8.64
C ASP A 200 4.93 -17.37 8.30
N ARG A 201 5.23 -17.21 7.02
CA ARG A 201 6.60 -16.94 6.55
C ARG A 201 6.81 -15.46 6.31
N GLN A 202 8.04 -14.99 6.59
CA GLN A 202 8.46 -13.62 6.34
C GLN A 202 9.79 -13.58 5.58
N PHE A 203 9.91 -12.62 4.68
CA PHE A 203 11.11 -12.37 3.90
C PHE A 203 11.49 -10.91 4.06
N ILE A 204 12.71 -10.64 4.50
CA ILE A 204 13.21 -9.30 4.73
C ILE A 204 14.17 -8.94 3.59
N VAL A 205 13.94 -7.80 2.95
CA VAL A 205 14.78 -7.29 1.88
C VAL A 205 15.26 -5.90 2.24
N GLU A 206 16.58 -5.76 2.35
CA GLU A 206 17.22 -4.47 2.50
C GLU A 206 17.15 -3.69 1.17
N ARG A 207 16.90 -2.39 1.27
CA ARG A 207 16.77 -1.51 0.11
C ARG A 207 17.45 -0.17 0.36
N PRO A 208 18.09 0.41 -0.66
CA PRO A 208 18.61 1.76 -0.57
C PRO A 208 17.46 2.77 -0.42
N SER A 209 17.71 3.81 0.36
CA SER A 209 16.80 4.91 0.60
C SER A 209 17.53 6.26 0.51
N ILE A 210 16.81 7.34 0.82
CA ILE A 210 17.41 8.66 0.92
C ILE A 210 18.31 8.74 2.16
N LYS A 211 19.36 9.55 2.06
CA LYS A 211 20.26 9.81 3.19
C LYS A 211 19.54 10.49 4.35
N ASN A 212 20.17 10.48 5.51
CA ASN A 212 19.69 11.23 6.67
C ASN A 212 19.53 12.71 6.36
N LEU A 213 18.48 13.29 6.90
CA LEU A 213 18.13 14.70 6.72
C LEU A 213 18.42 15.47 8.01
N SER A 214 18.81 16.73 7.86
CA SER A 214 18.92 17.69 8.96
C SER A 214 17.80 18.74 8.86
N PRO A 215 17.41 19.38 9.97
CA PRO A 215 16.37 20.41 9.98
C PRO A 215 16.68 21.67 9.11
N ARG A 216 17.90 21.82 8.61
CA ARG A 216 18.33 22.97 7.79
C ARG A 216 18.29 22.73 6.29
N GLY A 217 17.51 21.79 5.81
CA GLY A 217 17.32 21.51 4.37
C GLY A 217 16.34 22.46 3.68
N ARG A 218 16.31 22.40 2.33
CA ARG A 218 15.24 23.01 1.51
C ARG A 218 14.21 21.94 1.13
N LEU A 219 13.00 22.38 0.75
CA LEU A 219 11.96 21.50 0.20
C LEU A 219 12.55 20.50 -0.81
N ILE A 220 12.25 19.23 -0.63
CA ILE A 220 12.60 18.17 -1.57
C ILE A 220 11.30 17.50 -2.02
N LEU A 221 11.01 17.59 -3.31
CA LEU A 221 9.96 16.79 -3.94
C LEU A 221 10.51 15.40 -4.25
N VAL A 222 9.91 14.40 -3.68
CA VAL A 222 10.30 12.99 -3.89
C VAL A 222 9.24 12.30 -4.72
N ASN A 223 9.61 11.92 -5.94
CA ASN A 223 8.77 11.04 -6.76
C ASN A 223 9.20 9.59 -6.52
N SER A 224 8.44 8.87 -5.73
CA SER A 224 8.72 7.46 -5.41
C SER A 224 8.60 6.52 -6.64
N GLY A 225 8.17 7.04 -7.78
CA GLY A 225 8.07 6.29 -9.04
C GLY A 225 9.38 6.16 -9.82
N SER A 226 10.35 7.08 -9.64
CA SER A 226 11.61 7.11 -10.41
C SER A 226 12.84 6.66 -9.62
N ALA A 227 12.88 6.94 -8.32
CA ALA A 227 13.98 6.53 -7.44
C ALA A 227 13.54 5.37 -6.56
N SER A 228 13.68 4.16 -7.04
CA SER A 228 13.32 2.96 -6.26
C SER A 228 11.85 2.91 -5.80
N ARG A 229 11.12 1.98 -6.32
CA ARG A 229 9.70 1.63 -6.17
C ARG A 229 9.20 1.33 -4.76
N SER A 230 9.71 2.01 -3.76
CA SER A 230 9.34 1.76 -2.36
C SER A 230 9.75 2.90 -1.45
N ILE A 231 9.04 4.02 -1.50
CA ILE A 231 8.78 4.73 -0.27
C ILE A 231 7.38 4.28 0.20
N MET A 232 7.18 2.98 0.37
CA MET A 232 6.33 2.48 1.43
C MET A 232 7.20 2.55 2.68
N LEU A 233 7.29 3.73 3.24
CA LEU A 233 7.87 3.97 4.54
C LEU A 233 6.90 3.48 5.60
N PHE A 234 6.73 2.16 5.73
CA PHE A 234 6.59 1.59 7.04
C PHE A 234 8.01 1.55 7.59
N LEU A 235 8.44 2.63 8.21
CA LEU A 235 9.65 2.64 9.01
C LEU A 235 9.37 1.79 10.25
N ILE A 236 9.67 0.51 10.14
CA ILE A 236 9.94 -0.29 11.31
C ILE A 236 11.38 0.09 11.70
N SER A 237 11.52 0.99 12.66
CA SER A 237 12.81 1.28 13.25
C SER A 237 13.04 0.26 14.37
N PHE A 238 14.04 -0.58 14.20
CA PHE A 238 14.56 -1.39 15.30
C PHE A 238 15.46 -0.48 16.14
N LYS A 239 15.22 -0.45 17.46
CA LYS A 239 16.17 0.12 18.43
C LYS A 239 17.33 -0.82 18.62
#